data_73339bd5ed2bd43d1ec1d78ca5da9be0
#
_entry.id   73339bd5ed2bd43d1ec1d78ca5da9be0
#
_cell.length_a   1.000
_cell.length_b   1.000
_cell.length_c   1.000
_cell.angle_alpha   90.00
_cell.angle_beta   90.00
_cell.angle_gamma   90.00
#
_symmetry.space_group_name_H-M   'P 1'
#
loop_
_entity.id
_entity.type
_entity.pdbx_description
1 polymer ?
#
loop_
_entity_poly.entity_id
_entity_poly.type
_entity_poly.pdbx_seq_one_letter_code
_entity_poly.pdbx_strand_id
1 'polypeptide(L)'
;QKMKQCHAVCNQYIDSMTLVQTNDVLDYFQQETTRKLSDFIQTAKKEDRLMLFWSKLSEHYNTISTMLLSVLLLIPSWGGSIGNLIFFTMLSTVINSQGQNAQELLRQIMRAQVSFENVDKVCKLEPRQKAESLTDVESIEFDSVYFSYASGAPALTQVSCCLQKGQMVRLMGENGCGKSTFIKLLLGLYRPDSGTIRINSQSVDAYCKHDMSRQFLYVGQEEIFLNETVENYLHIITQNEGEAVTYLLKEYDIAADRAIENEGKSLSVGQRKKLLIMKMLLRIEEASVLIVDEIEAGLDQETREKYEQLLNLIAKKKNKLIIVVEHDPQGTIEFTKIMHFQSGRLVNCDNFQ
;
A
#
# COMPACT_ATOMS: atom_id res chain seq x y z
N GLN A 1 -14.87 -10.78 -3.63
CA GLN A 1 -14.44 -9.87 -4.69
C GLN A 1 -15.39 -8.69 -4.88
N LYS A 2 -16.70 -8.93 -5.01
CA LYS A 2 -17.75 -7.88 -5.19
C LYS A 2 -17.92 -6.96 -3.98
N MET A 3 -17.78 -7.46 -2.76
CA MET A 3 -17.81 -6.64 -1.54
C MET A 3 -16.63 -5.67 -1.49
N LYS A 4 -15.41 -6.10 -1.92
CA LYS A 4 -14.25 -5.21 -2.08
C LYS A 4 -14.50 -4.13 -3.14
N GLN A 5 -15.19 -4.47 -4.23
CA GLN A 5 -15.57 -3.48 -5.26
C GLN A 5 -16.59 -2.45 -4.73
N CYS A 6 -17.56 -2.88 -3.93
CA CYS A 6 -18.52 -1.98 -3.29
C CYS A 6 -17.83 -1.03 -2.30
N HIS A 7 -16.92 -1.53 -1.45
CA HIS A 7 -16.09 -0.70 -0.57
C HIS A 7 -15.23 0.29 -1.34
N ALA A 8 -14.60 -0.13 -2.45
CA ALA A 8 -13.80 0.76 -3.28
C ALA A 8 -14.63 1.90 -3.88
N VAL A 9 -15.86 1.61 -4.33
CA VAL A 9 -16.79 2.64 -4.86
C VAL A 9 -17.22 3.61 -3.77
N CYS A 10 -17.54 3.12 -2.57
CA CYS A 10 -17.90 3.99 -1.44
C CYS A 10 -16.74 4.88 -1.02
N ASN A 11 -15.52 4.33 -0.93
CA ASN A 11 -14.34 5.12 -0.62
C ASN A 11 -14.04 6.15 -1.71
N GLN A 12 -14.11 5.75 -2.98
CA GLN A 12 -13.94 6.69 -4.10
C GLN A 12 -14.96 7.84 -4.06
N TYR A 13 -16.20 7.58 -3.65
CA TYR A 13 -17.22 8.61 -3.48
C TYR A 13 -16.87 9.57 -2.35
N ILE A 14 -16.41 9.05 -1.22
CA ILE A 14 -15.97 9.86 -0.06
C ILE A 14 -14.77 10.73 -0.43
N ASP A 15 -13.75 10.14 -1.09
CA ASP A 15 -12.52 10.82 -1.48
C ASP A 15 -12.77 11.91 -2.54
N SER A 16 -13.79 11.72 -3.40
CA SER A 16 -14.16 12.71 -4.44
C SER A 16 -15.21 13.71 -3.98
N MET A 17 -15.57 13.76 -2.71
CA MET A 17 -16.64 14.65 -2.21
C MET A 17 -16.39 16.12 -2.49
N THR A 18 -15.14 16.57 -2.40
CA THR A 18 -14.73 17.94 -2.74
C THR A 18 -14.94 18.23 -4.22
N LEU A 19 -14.58 17.31 -5.10
CA LEU A 19 -14.75 17.42 -6.55
C LEU A 19 -16.24 17.43 -6.93
N VAL A 20 -17.06 16.64 -6.26
CA VAL A 20 -18.50 16.57 -6.44
C VAL A 20 -19.16 17.90 -6.08
N GLN A 21 -18.74 18.50 -4.95
CA GLN A 21 -19.30 19.77 -4.48
C GLN A 21 -18.87 20.97 -5.31
N THR A 22 -17.66 20.94 -5.87
CA THR A 22 -17.11 22.08 -6.64
C THR A 22 -17.50 22.07 -8.12
N ASN A 23 -17.92 20.94 -8.69
CA ASN A 23 -18.16 20.79 -10.12
C ASN A 23 -19.60 20.39 -10.49
N ASP A 24 -20.54 20.40 -9.55
CA ASP A 24 -21.98 20.10 -9.75
C ASP A 24 -22.22 18.74 -10.46
N VAL A 25 -21.40 17.75 -10.13
CA VAL A 25 -21.49 16.39 -10.71
C VAL A 25 -22.13 15.38 -9.76
N LEU A 26 -22.89 15.87 -8.78
CA LEU A 26 -23.54 15.05 -7.76
C LEU A 26 -24.47 13.99 -8.36
N ASP A 27 -25.29 14.37 -9.35
CA ASP A 27 -26.25 13.49 -10.01
C ASP A 27 -25.57 12.34 -10.74
N TYR A 28 -24.46 12.60 -11.41
CA TYR A 28 -23.64 11.57 -12.07
C TYR A 28 -23.11 10.54 -11.07
N PHE A 29 -22.53 11.00 -9.97
CA PHE A 29 -22.01 10.12 -8.93
C PHE A 29 -23.10 9.33 -8.21
N GLN A 30 -24.27 9.94 -7.95
CA GLN A 30 -25.42 9.24 -7.37
C GLN A 30 -25.96 8.14 -8.29
N GLN A 31 -26.09 8.44 -9.58
CA GLN A 31 -26.55 7.44 -10.57
C GLN A 31 -25.56 6.29 -10.69
N GLU A 32 -24.27 6.57 -10.81
CA GLU A 32 -23.24 5.53 -10.95
C GLU A 32 -23.10 4.68 -9.69
N THR A 33 -23.16 5.30 -8.50
CA THR A 33 -23.11 4.58 -7.22
C THR A 33 -24.37 3.73 -7.03
N THR A 34 -25.54 4.28 -7.33
CA THR A 34 -26.83 3.56 -7.23
C THR A 34 -26.87 2.37 -8.19
N ARG A 35 -26.37 2.53 -9.41
CA ARG A 35 -26.27 1.46 -10.40
C ARG A 35 -25.37 0.32 -9.90
N LYS A 36 -24.13 0.63 -9.48
CA LYS A 36 -23.18 -0.38 -8.98
C LYS A 36 -23.68 -1.07 -7.71
N LEU A 37 -24.35 -0.32 -6.82
CA LEU A 37 -24.98 -0.85 -5.62
C LEU A 37 -26.15 -1.75 -5.95
N SER A 38 -27.01 -1.37 -6.92
CA SER A 38 -28.15 -2.19 -7.37
C SER A 38 -27.69 -3.52 -7.98
N ASP A 39 -26.66 -3.51 -8.80
CA ASP A 39 -26.05 -4.71 -9.40
C ASP A 39 -25.47 -5.65 -8.33
N PHE A 40 -24.83 -5.09 -7.31
CA PHE A 40 -24.35 -5.84 -6.15
C PHE A 40 -25.52 -6.46 -5.36
N ILE A 41 -26.55 -5.66 -5.04
CA ILE A 41 -27.73 -6.12 -4.30
C ILE A 41 -28.49 -7.21 -5.08
N GLN A 42 -28.65 -7.06 -6.39
CA GLN A 42 -29.31 -8.08 -7.22
C GLN A 42 -28.56 -9.41 -7.21
N THR A 43 -27.23 -9.35 -7.28
CA THR A 43 -26.40 -10.56 -7.25
C THR A 43 -26.43 -11.21 -5.87
N ALA A 44 -26.30 -10.43 -4.80
CA ALA A 44 -26.41 -10.90 -3.43
C ALA A 44 -27.78 -11.52 -3.16
N LYS A 45 -28.87 -10.86 -3.59
CA LYS A 45 -30.25 -11.40 -3.49
C LYS A 45 -30.42 -12.72 -4.24
N LYS A 46 -29.74 -12.91 -5.37
CA LYS A 46 -29.84 -14.17 -6.13
C LYS A 46 -29.16 -15.32 -5.40
N GLU A 47 -27.97 -15.07 -4.81
CA GLU A 47 -27.25 -16.04 -4.00
C GLU A 47 -28.02 -16.36 -2.70
N ASP A 48 -28.55 -15.33 -2.01
CA ASP A 48 -29.34 -15.49 -0.81
C ASP A 48 -30.66 -16.23 -1.08
N ARG A 49 -31.34 -15.98 -2.20
CA ARG A 49 -32.58 -16.70 -2.57
C ARG A 49 -32.34 -18.20 -2.75
N LEU A 50 -31.21 -18.56 -3.36
CA LEU A 50 -30.87 -19.97 -3.57
C LEU A 50 -30.58 -20.66 -2.24
N MET A 51 -29.83 -20.00 -1.37
CA MET A 51 -29.55 -20.49 -0.02
C MET A 51 -30.83 -20.58 0.84
N LEU A 52 -31.69 -19.56 0.79
CA LEU A 52 -32.96 -19.56 1.49
C LEU A 52 -33.90 -20.65 0.97
N PHE A 53 -33.92 -20.92 -0.34
CA PHE A 53 -34.67 -22.00 -0.92
C PHE A 53 -34.22 -23.35 -0.36
N TRP A 54 -32.92 -23.64 -0.37
CA TRP A 54 -32.41 -24.91 0.16
C TRP A 54 -32.59 -25.04 1.67
N SER A 55 -32.44 -23.95 2.43
CA SER A 55 -32.67 -23.98 3.87
C SER A 55 -34.17 -24.27 4.21
N LYS A 56 -35.08 -23.60 3.51
CA LYS A 56 -36.53 -23.86 3.69
C LYS A 56 -36.96 -25.25 3.24
N LEU A 57 -36.39 -25.74 2.14
CA LEU A 57 -36.64 -27.09 1.67
C LEU A 57 -36.20 -28.12 2.71
N SER A 58 -35.05 -27.95 3.31
CA SER A 58 -34.52 -28.78 4.40
C SER A 58 -35.41 -28.72 5.65
N GLU A 59 -35.89 -27.53 6.01
CA GLU A 59 -36.78 -27.32 7.14
C GLU A 59 -38.15 -28.03 6.92
N HIS A 60 -38.72 -27.86 5.74
CA HIS A 60 -39.98 -28.54 5.39
C HIS A 60 -39.82 -30.07 5.32
N TYR A 61 -38.74 -30.57 4.77
CA TYR A 61 -38.42 -31.99 4.76
C TYR A 61 -38.38 -32.56 6.19
N ASN A 62 -37.66 -31.89 7.09
CA ASN A 62 -37.56 -32.28 8.49
C ASN A 62 -38.94 -32.25 9.19
N THR A 63 -39.75 -31.23 8.94
CA THR A 63 -41.10 -31.11 9.53
C THR A 63 -42.00 -32.22 9.05
N ILE A 64 -42.04 -32.50 7.75
CA ILE A 64 -42.87 -33.57 7.16
C ILE A 64 -42.38 -34.94 7.66
N SER A 65 -41.09 -35.20 7.71
CA SER A 65 -40.49 -36.43 8.23
C SER A 65 -40.89 -36.68 9.68
N THR A 66 -40.80 -35.63 10.52
CA THR A 66 -41.19 -35.68 11.94
C THR A 66 -42.70 -35.95 12.11
N MET A 67 -43.54 -35.30 11.30
CA MET A 67 -45.00 -35.56 11.31
C MET A 67 -45.34 -36.99 10.90
N LEU A 68 -44.76 -37.50 9.82
CA LEU A 68 -44.94 -38.86 9.37
C LEU A 68 -44.53 -39.89 10.45
N LEU A 69 -43.40 -39.69 11.05
CA LEU A 69 -42.89 -40.54 12.13
C LEU A 69 -43.85 -40.49 13.35
N SER A 70 -44.35 -39.31 13.71
CA SER A 70 -45.31 -39.11 14.79
C SER A 70 -46.61 -39.84 14.56
N VAL A 71 -47.13 -39.80 13.31
CA VAL A 71 -48.36 -40.55 12.91
C VAL A 71 -48.14 -42.05 12.97
N LEU A 72 -46.99 -42.54 12.49
CA LEU A 72 -46.62 -43.97 12.56
C LEU A 72 -46.53 -44.47 14.00
N LEU A 73 -46.02 -43.67 14.91
CA LEU A 73 -45.94 -44.02 16.34
C LEU A 73 -47.27 -44.03 17.07
N LEU A 74 -48.34 -43.45 16.51
CA LEU A 74 -49.69 -43.50 17.05
C LEU A 74 -50.43 -44.79 16.70
N ILE A 75 -49.91 -45.61 15.79
CA ILE A 75 -50.53 -46.88 15.39
C ILE A 75 -50.36 -47.91 16.53
N PRO A 76 -51.47 -48.43 17.11
CA PRO A 76 -51.37 -49.31 18.29
C PRO A 76 -50.60 -50.60 18.07
N SER A 77 -50.57 -51.11 16.85
CA SER A 77 -49.84 -52.34 16.48
C SER A 77 -48.27 -52.16 16.57
N TRP A 78 -47.80 -50.92 16.70
CA TRP A 78 -46.35 -50.61 16.79
C TRP A 78 -45.93 -50.16 18.20
N GLY A 79 -46.77 -50.41 19.20
CA GLY A 79 -46.48 -50.11 20.62
C GLY A 79 -46.52 -48.60 20.92
N GLY A 80 -47.32 -47.83 20.17
CA GLY A 80 -47.40 -46.39 20.30
C GLY A 80 -47.99 -45.96 21.64
N SER A 81 -47.29 -45.07 22.33
CA SER A 81 -47.77 -44.39 23.53
C SER A 81 -47.56 -42.88 23.39
N ILE A 82 -48.35 -42.09 24.12
CA ILE A 82 -48.18 -40.62 24.15
C ILE A 82 -46.77 -40.26 24.63
N GLY A 83 -46.18 -41.03 25.55
CA GLY A 83 -44.81 -40.84 26.02
C GLY A 83 -43.77 -41.01 24.91
N ASN A 84 -43.94 -42.03 24.05
CA ASN A 84 -43.08 -42.25 22.91
C ASN A 84 -43.16 -41.09 21.90
N LEU A 85 -44.35 -40.58 21.65
CA LEU A 85 -44.59 -39.44 20.77
C LEU A 85 -43.87 -38.16 21.28
N ILE A 86 -44.01 -37.85 22.57
CA ILE A 86 -43.32 -36.71 23.21
C ILE A 86 -41.80 -36.89 23.14
N PHE A 87 -41.31 -38.06 23.46
CA PHE A 87 -39.88 -38.36 23.41
C PHE A 87 -39.27 -38.18 22.01
N PHE A 88 -39.93 -38.74 20.97
CA PHE A 88 -39.45 -38.60 19.58
C PHE A 88 -39.56 -37.18 19.04
N THR A 89 -40.60 -36.41 19.40
CA THR A 89 -40.66 -34.99 18.98
C THR A 89 -39.59 -34.16 19.64
N MET A 90 -39.31 -34.36 20.92
CA MET A 90 -38.20 -33.70 21.61
C MET A 90 -36.82 -34.09 21.00
N LEU A 91 -36.61 -35.38 20.76
CA LEU A 91 -35.37 -35.86 20.16
C LEU A 91 -35.18 -35.28 18.75
N SER A 92 -36.23 -35.23 17.93
CA SER A 92 -36.19 -34.63 16.58
C SER A 92 -35.85 -33.15 16.61
N THR A 93 -36.42 -32.36 17.55
CA THR A 93 -36.09 -30.94 17.68
C THR A 93 -34.63 -30.71 18.06
N VAL A 94 -34.08 -31.54 18.96
CA VAL A 94 -32.65 -31.48 19.34
C VAL A 94 -31.79 -31.81 18.14
N ILE A 95 -32.06 -32.88 17.40
CA ILE A 95 -31.26 -33.29 16.23
C ILE A 95 -31.29 -32.18 15.15
N ASN A 96 -32.47 -31.61 14.88
CA ASN A 96 -32.62 -30.54 13.90
C ASN A 96 -31.86 -29.27 14.31
N SER A 97 -31.91 -28.87 15.57
CA SER A 97 -31.16 -27.70 16.08
C SER A 97 -29.65 -27.90 15.97
N GLN A 98 -29.17 -29.10 16.30
CA GLN A 98 -27.74 -29.42 16.14
C GLN A 98 -27.31 -29.47 14.67
N GLY A 99 -28.19 -29.98 13.79
CA GLY A 99 -27.96 -29.97 12.34
C GLY A 99 -27.81 -28.53 11.78
N GLN A 100 -28.66 -27.61 12.21
CA GLN A 100 -28.60 -26.19 11.82
C GLN A 100 -27.32 -25.52 12.36
N ASN A 101 -26.98 -25.79 13.63
CA ASN A 101 -25.73 -25.28 14.20
C ASN A 101 -24.48 -25.78 13.46
N ALA A 102 -24.45 -27.07 13.09
CA ALA A 102 -23.38 -27.65 12.31
C ALA A 102 -23.22 -26.99 10.92
N GLN A 103 -24.37 -26.73 10.24
CA GLN A 103 -24.37 -26.03 8.95
C GLN A 103 -23.81 -24.59 9.08
N GLU A 104 -24.18 -23.86 10.14
CA GLU A 104 -23.68 -22.51 10.37
C GLU A 104 -22.19 -22.51 10.69
N LEU A 105 -21.71 -23.45 11.50
CA LEU A 105 -20.28 -23.64 11.75
C LEU A 105 -19.50 -23.94 10.47
N LEU A 106 -20.01 -24.81 9.60
CA LEU A 106 -19.39 -25.07 8.30
C LEU A 106 -19.31 -23.82 7.44
N ARG A 107 -20.35 -22.99 7.40
CA ARG A 107 -20.30 -21.69 6.68
C ARG A 107 -19.24 -20.74 7.26
N GLN A 108 -19.13 -20.68 8.59
CA GLN A 108 -18.11 -19.86 9.25
C GLN A 108 -16.70 -20.35 8.93
N ILE A 109 -16.48 -21.67 8.94
CA ILE A 109 -15.19 -22.26 8.54
C ILE A 109 -14.85 -21.92 7.09
N MET A 110 -15.78 -22.07 6.16
CA MET A 110 -15.56 -21.74 4.75
C MET A 110 -15.24 -20.24 4.54
N ARG A 111 -15.91 -19.34 5.27
CA ARG A 111 -15.57 -17.90 5.25
C ARG A 111 -14.19 -17.63 5.85
N ALA A 112 -13.86 -18.28 6.96
CA ALA A 112 -12.56 -18.17 7.60
C ALA A 112 -11.43 -18.66 6.67
N GLN A 113 -11.64 -19.78 5.95
CA GLN A 113 -10.67 -20.35 5.01
C GLN A 113 -10.26 -19.31 3.95
N VAL A 114 -11.20 -18.60 3.35
CA VAL A 114 -10.91 -17.54 2.36
C VAL A 114 -10.06 -16.42 2.97
N SER A 115 -10.33 -16.08 4.23
CA SER A 115 -9.54 -15.08 4.96
C SER A 115 -8.13 -15.58 5.26
N PHE A 116 -7.99 -16.84 5.68
CA PHE A 116 -6.70 -17.50 5.92
C PHE A 116 -5.87 -17.62 4.64
N GLU A 117 -6.47 -17.97 3.50
CA GLU A 117 -5.76 -18.02 2.22
C GLU A 117 -5.18 -16.65 1.82
N ASN A 118 -5.90 -15.56 2.12
CA ASN A 118 -5.39 -14.21 1.85
C ASN A 118 -4.23 -13.84 2.78
N VAL A 119 -4.31 -14.19 4.07
CA VAL A 119 -3.22 -13.99 5.04
C VAL A 119 -2.03 -14.88 4.68
N ASP A 120 -2.26 -16.15 4.34
CA ASP A 120 -1.22 -17.11 3.97
C ASP A 120 -0.44 -16.67 2.72
N LYS A 121 -1.12 -16.05 1.73
CA LYS A 121 -0.45 -15.44 0.58
C LYS A 121 0.49 -14.31 0.97
N VAL A 122 0.15 -13.53 1.98
CA VAL A 122 1.02 -12.47 2.50
C VAL A 122 2.17 -13.04 3.34
N CYS A 123 1.89 -14.07 4.16
CA CYS A 123 2.89 -14.73 5.00
C CYS A 123 3.87 -15.62 4.21
N LYS A 124 3.42 -16.19 3.09
CA LYS A 124 4.25 -16.99 2.16
C LYS A 124 5.09 -16.15 1.20
N LEU A 125 5.16 -14.84 1.39
CA LEU A 125 6.25 -14.06 0.84
C LEU A 125 7.52 -14.58 1.52
N GLU A 126 8.15 -15.60 0.88
CA GLU A 126 9.34 -16.26 1.40
C GLU A 126 10.40 -15.21 1.76
N PRO A 127 11.00 -15.29 2.96
CA PRO A 127 12.23 -14.54 3.20
C PRO A 127 13.23 -15.01 2.15
N ARG A 128 13.70 -14.10 1.30
CA ARG A 128 14.67 -14.39 0.24
C ARG A 128 15.81 -15.21 0.82
N GLN A 129 16.07 -16.36 0.22
CA GLN A 129 17.18 -17.24 0.58
C GLN A 129 18.47 -16.42 0.51
N LYS A 130 19.28 -16.49 1.59
CA LYS A 130 20.64 -15.93 1.71
C LYS A 130 20.82 -14.61 0.93
N ALA A 131 20.20 -13.55 1.44
CA ALA A 131 20.46 -12.22 0.93
C ALA A 131 21.90 -11.82 1.27
N GLU A 132 22.60 -11.27 0.30
CA GLU A 132 23.88 -10.63 0.54
C GLU A 132 23.69 -9.36 1.36
N SER A 133 24.64 -9.01 2.23
CA SER A 133 24.57 -7.78 3.01
C SER A 133 24.99 -6.59 2.14
N LEU A 134 24.19 -5.52 2.18
CA LEU A 134 24.51 -4.24 1.53
C LEU A 134 24.98 -3.25 2.59
N THR A 135 26.27 -3.01 2.65
CA THR A 135 26.88 -2.07 3.61
C THR A 135 27.12 -0.69 3.03
N ASP A 136 27.31 -0.58 1.71
CA ASP A 136 27.51 0.67 0.99
C ASP A 136 27.10 0.53 -0.47
N VAL A 137 26.82 1.64 -1.15
CA VAL A 137 26.44 1.67 -2.57
C VAL A 137 27.45 2.50 -3.35
N GLU A 138 28.31 1.82 -4.11
CA GLU A 138 29.33 2.45 -4.97
C GLU A 138 28.80 2.76 -6.38
N SER A 139 28.00 1.83 -6.93
CA SER A 139 27.44 1.99 -8.28
C SER A 139 26.05 1.35 -8.40
N ILE A 140 25.25 1.93 -9.29
CA ILE A 140 23.94 1.42 -9.67
C ILE A 140 23.85 1.40 -11.18
N GLU A 141 23.53 0.26 -11.75
CA GLU A 141 23.43 0.04 -13.19
C GLU A 141 22.03 -0.43 -13.58
N PHE A 142 21.45 0.24 -14.55
CA PHE A 142 20.27 -0.20 -15.29
C PHE A 142 20.72 -0.64 -16.67
N ASP A 143 20.40 -1.86 -17.07
CA ASP A 143 20.74 -2.40 -18.38
C ASP A 143 19.49 -2.84 -19.11
N SER A 144 19.10 -2.07 -20.11
CA SER A 144 17.99 -2.34 -21.04
C SER A 144 16.68 -2.68 -20.28
N VAL A 145 16.35 -1.91 -19.26
CA VAL A 145 15.21 -2.17 -18.36
C VAL A 145 13.88 -1.81 -19.00
N TYR A 146 12.95 -2.77 -19.00
CA TYR A 146 11.55 -2.61 -19.38
C TYR A 146 10.66 -2.89 -18.17
N PHE A 147 9.58 -2.13 -18.03
CA PHE A 147 8.60 -2.35 -17.00
C PHE A 147 7.22 -1.82 -17.38
N SER A 148 6.18 -2.60 -17.08
CA SER A 148 4.77 -2.24 -17.24
C SER A 148 3.99 -2.53 -15.97
N TYR A 149 3.05 -1.65 -15.60
CA TYR A 149 2.09 -1.97 -14.54
C TYR A 149 1.04 -2.96 -15.04
N ALA A 150 0.30 -3.57 -14.13
CA ALA A 150 -0.78 -4.52 -14.46
C ALA A 150 -1.85 -3.97 -15.43
N SER A 151 -1.90 -2.66 -15.62
CA SER A 151 -2.74 -1.97 -16.63
C SER A 151 -2.28 -2.18 -18.07
N GLY A 152 -1.09 -2.77 -18.27
CA GLY A 152 -0.56 -3.15 -19.59
C GLY A 152 0.15 -2.04 -20.39
N ALA A 153 0.08 -0.77 -19.95
CA ALA A 153 0.83 0.29 -20.61
C ALA A 153 2.30 0.28 -20.15
N PRO A 154 3.29 0.35 -21.09
CA PRO A 154 4.71 0.38 -20.73
C PRO A 154 5.03 1.68 -19.96
N ALA A 155 5.56 1.54 -18.75
CA ALA A 155 5.96 2.65 -17.91
C ALA A 155 7.44 3.00 -18.08
N LEU A 156 8.30 1.98 -18.34
CA LEU A 156 9.68 2.18 -18.77
C LEU A 156 9.99 1.30 -19.98
N THR A 157 10.77 1.85 -20.92
CA THR A 157 11.12 1.19 -22.18
C THR A 157 12.60 1.36 -22.46
N GLN A 158 13.36 0.27 -22.34
CA GLN A 158 14.78 0.18 -22.69
C GLN A 158 15.63 1.25 -21.97
N VAL A 159 15.44 1.39 -20.65
CA VAL A 159 16.20 2.33 -19.84
C VAL A 159 17.55 1.72 -19.49
N SER A 160 18.63 2.41 -19.87
CA SER A 160 20.03 2.04 -19.53
C SER A 160 20.75 3.25 -19.00
N CYS A 161 21.32 3.13 -17.80
CA CYS A 161 22.14 4.17 -17.19
C CYS A 161 23.05 3.60 -16.10
N CYS A 162 24.11 4.35 -15.76
CA CYS A 162 24.97 4.05 -14.64
C CYS A 162 25.04 5.28 -13.73
N LEU A 163 24.85 5.05 -12.41
CA LEU A 163 24.94 6.04 -11.36
C LEU A 163 26.08 5.64 -10.42
N GLN A 164 26.83 6.61 -9.93
CA GLN A 164 27.99 6.36 -9.07
C GLN A 164 27.91 7.18 -7.79
N LYS A 165 28.50 6.66 -6.75
CA LYS A 165 28.70 7.36 -5.48
C LYS A 165 29.35 8.74 -5.71
N GLY A 166 28.93 9.72 -4.94
CA GLY A 166 29.38 11.09 -5.08
C GLY A 166 28.71 11.90 -6.18
N GLN A 167 27.87 11.28 -7.03
CA GLN A 167 27.12 12.02 -8.03
C GLN A 167 25.88 12.69 -7.42
N MET A 168 25.56 13.87 -7.94
CA MET A 168 24.31 14.57 -7.73
C MET A 168 23.52 14.58 -9.03
N VAL A 169 22.48 13.76 -9.07
CA VAL A 169 21.75 13.40 -10.27
C VAL A 169 20.39 14.07 -10.26
N ARG A 170 20.07 14.78 -11.32
CA ARG A 170 18.75 15.37 -11.54
C ARG A 170 17.92 14.49 -12.45
N LEU A 171 16.70 14.12 -12.02
CA LEU A 171 15.71 13.45 -12.87
C LEU A 171 14.70 14.48 -13.36
N MET A 172 14.64 14.67 -14.67
CA MET A 172 13.73 15.59 -15.34
C MET A 172 12.77 14.88 -16.27
N GLY A 173 11.63 15.52 -16.55
CA GLY A 173 10.63 15.05 -17.51
C GLY A 173 9.22 15.39 -17.07
N GLU A 174 8.27 15.29 -17.98
CA GLU A 174 6.86 15.56 -17.75
C GLU A 174 6.22 14.59 -16.73
N ASN A 175 5.06 14.95 -16.21
CA ASN A 175 4.29 14.05 -15.35
C ASN A 175 3.91 12.78 -16.11
N GLY A 176 4.09 11.62 -15.47
CA GLY A 176 3.81 10.32 -16.08
C GLY A 176 4.88 9.80 -17.03
N CYS A 177 6.02 10.49 -17.23
CA CYS A 177 7.10 10.03 -18.12
C CYS A 177 7.93 8.86 -17.61
N GLY A 178 7.71 8.38 -16.36
CA GLY A 178 8.38 7.21 -15.80
C GLY A 178 9.36 7.47 -14.65
N LYS A 179 9.57 8.71 -14.18
CA LYS A 179 10.49 9.05 -13.07
C LYS A 179 10.20 8.26 -11.79
N SER A 180 8.97 8.30 -11.31
CA SER A 180 8.57 7.58 -10.08
C SER A 180 8.64 6.07 -10.27
N THR A 181 8.42 5.56 -11.49
CA THR A 181 8.59 4.13 -11.82
C THR A 181 10.06 3.74 -11.75
N PHE A 182 10.96 4.57 -12.28
CA PHE A 182 12.39 4.38 -12.19
C PHE A 182 12.85 4.30 -10.72
N ILE A 183 12.39 5.21 -9.87
CA ILE A 183 12.70 5.21 -8.43
C ILE A 183 12.15 3.94 -7.76
N LYS A 184 10.93 3.54 -8.05
CA LYS A 184 10.33 2.34 -7.45
C LYS A 184 11.07 1.06 -7.82
N LEU A 185 11.58 0.96 -9.04
CA LEU A 185 12.43 -0.14 -9.48
C LEU A 185 13.81 -0.09 -8.81
N LEU A 186 14.41 1.09 -8.68
CA LEU A 186 15.67 1.31 -7.98
C LEU A 186 15.58 0.88 -6.50
N LEU A 187 14.47 1.19 -5.84
CA LEU A 187 14.21 0.78 -4.46
C LEU A 187 13.85 -0.72 -4.32
N GLY A 188 13.79 -1.48 -5.41
CA GLY A 188 13.42 -2.89 -5.42
C GLY A 188 11.98 -3.15 -5.00
N LEU A 189 11.09 -2.14 -5.11
CA LEU A 189 9.64 -2.29 -4.84
C LEU A 189 8.94 -3.07 -5.94
N TYR A 190 9.44 -2.98 -7.17
CA TYR A 190 9.01 -3.74 -8.32
C TYR A 190 10.18 -4.46 -8.97
N ARG A 191 9.88 -5.49 -9.76
CA ARG A 191 10.86 -6.18 -10.62
C ARG A 191 10.67 -5.76 -12.06
N PRO A 192 11.75 -5.57 -12.83
CA PRO A 192 11.62 -5.29 -14.26
C PRO A 192 11.02 -6.50 -15.00
N ASP A 193 10.25 -6.24 -16.06
CA ASP A 193 9.73 -7.29 -16.95
C ASP A 193 10.86 -7.92 -17.78
N SER A 194 11.85 -7.10 -18.17
CA SER A 194 13.09 -7.52 -18.80
C SER A 194 14.21 -6.52 -18.55
N GLY A 195 15.44 -6.90 -18.85
CA GLY A 195 16.65 -6.17 -18.47
C GLY A 195 17.11 -6.50 -17.05
N THR A 196 18.12 -5.81 -16.56
CA THR A 196 18.68 -6.04 -15.21
C THR A 196 18.98 -4.74 -14.49
N ILE A 197 18.80 -4.76 -13.18
CA ILE A 197 19.20 -3.68 -12.27
C ILE A 197 20.24 -4.25 -11.31
N ARG A 198 21.42 -3.62 -11.26
CA ARG A 198 22.52 -4.04 -10.41
C ARG A 198 22.93 -2.93 -9.45
N ILE A 199 23.30 -3.32 -8.24
CA ILE A 199 23.96 -2.48 -7.23
C ILE A 199 25.28 -3.13 -6.92
N ASN A 200 26.39 -2.39 -7.03
CA ASN A 200 27.73 -2.93 -6.86
C ASN A 200 27.98 -4.20 -7.69
N SER A 201 27.53 -4.21 -8.95
CA SER A 201 27.60 -5.37 -9.88
C SER A 201 26.73 -6.58 -9.53
N GLN A 202 26.00 -6.58 -8.43
CA GLN A 202 25.05 -7.62 -8.01
C GLN A 202 23.61 -7.23 -8.34
N SER A 203 22.75 -8.20 -8.64
CA SER A 203 21.32 -7.94 -8.86
C SER A 203 20.69 -7.27 -7.62
N VAL A 204 19.86 -6.26 -7.82
CA VAL A 204 19.08 -5.63 -6.73
C VAL A 204 18.29 -6.67 -5.92
N ASP A 205 17.91 -7.78 -6.53
CA ASP A 205 17.20 -8.88 -5.88
C ASP A 205 18.08 -9.74 -4.97
N ALA A 206 19.40 -9.60 -5.02
CA ALA A 206 20.33 -10.34 -4.16
C ALA A 206 20.36 -9.81 -2.72
N TYR A 207 19.98 -8.54 -2.52
CA TYR A 207 20.05 -7.88 -1.22
C TYR A 207 18.77 -8.03 -0.40
N CYS A 208 18.92 -8.04 0.93
CA CYS A 208 17.75 -8.05 1.80
C CYS A 208 17.07 -6.66 1.84
N LYS A 209 15.75 -6.65 2.05
CA LYS A 209 14.99 -5.39 2.10
C LYS A 209 15.42 -4.48 3.26
N HIS A 210 15.87 -5.07 4.36
CA HIS A 210 16.36 -4.33 5.52
C HIS A 210 17.59 -3.49 5.16
N ASP A 211 18.60 -4.10 4.52
CA ASP A 211 19.80 -3.39 4.12
C ASP A 211 19.50 -2.35 3.03
N MET A 212 18.63 -2.69 2.06
CA MET A 212 18.14 -1.74 1.06
C MET A 212 17.48 -0.53 1.73
N SER A 213 16.62 -0.73 2.73
CA SER A 213 15.95 0.39 3.43
C SER A 213 16.91 1.24 4.27
N ARG A 214 18.04 0.67 4.73
CA ARG A 214 19.09 1.44 5.43
C ARG A 214 19.95 2.23 4.47
N GLN A 215 20.36 1.63 3.35
CA GLN A 215 21.24 2.27 2.38
C GLN A 215 20.55 3.26 1.45
N PHE A 216 19.24 3.10 1.21
CA PHE A 216 18.44 3.99 0.37
C PHE A 216 17.48 4.81 1.21
N LEU A 217 17.76 6.08 1.35
CA LEU A 217 16.87 7.04 1.99
C LEU A 217 15.98 7.69 0.94
N TYR A 218 14.70 7.30 0.91
CA TYR A 218 13.71 7.93 0.05
C TYR A 218 12.89 8.94 0.85
N VAL A 219 12.74 10.12 0.28
CA VAL A 219 11.93 11.22 0.81
C VAL A 219 11.06 11.73 -0.32
N GLY A 220 9.78 11.36 -0.29
CA GLY A 220 8.85 11.60 -1.39
C GLY A 220 7.73 12.56 -1.06
N GLN A 221 7.12 13.10 -2.11
CA GLN A 221 5.99 14.03 -2.00
C GLN A 221 4.74 13.39 -1.37
N GLU A 222 4.46 12.12 -1.70
CA GLU A 222 3.29 11.35 -1.25
C GLU A 222 3.63 10.40 -0.10
N GLU A 223 4.48 10.82 0.83
CA GLU A 223 4.80 9.98 1.97
C GLU A 223 3.62 9.87 2.93
N ILE A 224 3.30 8.63 3.32
CA ILE A 224 2.27 8.32 4.31
C ILE A 224 2.86 8.53 5.69
N PHE A 225 2.20 9.32 6.51
CA PHE A 225 2.58 9.55 7.89
C PHE A 225 1.79 8.62 8.81
N LEU A 226 2.46 8.06 9.82
CA LEU A 226 1.79 7.24 10.84
C LEU A 226 0.91 8.12 11.73
N ASN A 227 -0.22 7.59 12.16
CA ASN A 227 -1.12 8.27 13.09
C ASN A 227 -0.55 8.20 14.52
N GLU A 228 0.42 9.05 14.78
CA GLU A 228 1.18 9.13 16.04
C GLU A 228 1.44 10.60 16.40
N THR A 229 2.11 10.87 17.51
CA THR A 229 2.68 12.20 17.74
C THR A 229 3.87 12.43 16.80
N VAL A 230 4.16 13.69 16.49
CA VAL A 230 5.30 14.04 15.61
C VAL A 230 6.62 13.47 16.14
N GLU A 231 6.84 13.54 17.43
CA GLU A 231 8.03 12.99 18.08
C GLU A 231 8.10 11.46 17.92
N ASN A 232 7.03 10.74 18.25
CA ASN A 232 6.96 9.29 18.07
C ASN A 232 7.13 8.86 16.61
N TYR A 233 6.52 9.59 15.67
CA TYR A 233 6.69 9.34 14.24
C TYR A 233 8.16 9.40 13.84
N LEU A 234 8.88 10.45 14.25
CA LEU A 234 10.31 10.59 13.94
C LEU A 234 11.14 9.48 14.60
N HIS A 235 10.87 9.13 15.86
CA HIS A 235 11.55 8.01 16.52
C HIS A 235 11.35 6.67 15.80
N ILE A 236 10.11 6.36 15.41
CA ILE A 236 9.78 5.10 14.72
C ILE A 236 10.50 5.01 13.36
N ILE A 237 10.45 6.10 12.56
CA ILE A 237 10.97 6.07 11.18
C ILE A 237 12.48 6.17 11.12
N THR A 238 13.10 6.92 12.04
CA THR A 238 14.53 7.15 12.01
C THR A 238 15.31 6.22 12.92
N GLN A 239 14.63 5.51 13.83
CA GLN A 239 15.25 4.71 14.90
C GLN A 239 16.22 5.54 15.76
N ASN A 240 16.09 6.86 15.72
CA ASN A 240 16.89 7.81 16.47
C ASN A 240 16.11 8.20 17.73
N GLU A 241 16.65 7.86 18.89
CA GLU A 241 16.11 8.27 20.17
C GLU A 241 17.00 9.37 20.76
N GLY A 242 16.42 10.52 21.12
CA GLY A 242 17.10 11.47 21.97
C GLY A 242 17.22 12.91 21.47
N GLU A 243 18.32 13.57 21.84
CA GLU A 243 18.52 15.01 21.72
C GLU A 243 18.41 15.55 20.28
N ALA A 244 18.77 14.75 19.28
CA ALA A 244 18.75 15.17 17.88
C ALA A 244 17.32 15.45 17.38
N VAL A 245 16.35 14.61 17.74
CA VAL A 245 14.93 14.82 17.38
C VAL A 245 14.40 16.06 18.07
N THR A 246 14.66 16.21 19.37
CA THR A 246 14.24 17.38 20.17
C THR A 246 14.85 18.67 19.65
N TYR A 247 16.13 18.64 19.25
CA TYR A 247 16.81 19.79 18.65
C TYR A 247 16.12 20.22 17.34
N LEU A 248 15.87 19.27 16.41
CA LEU A 248 15.25 19.56 15.12
C LEU A 248 13.80 20.05 15.28
N LEU A 249 13.03 19.48 16.21
CA LEU A 249 11.67 19.94 16.50
C LEU A 249 11.63 21.42 16.90
N LYS A 250 12.60 21.86 17.71
CA LYS A 250 12.78 23.27 18.09
C LYS A 250 13.22 24.14 16.91
N GLU A 251 14.18 23.65 16.11
CA GLU A 251 14.72 24.39 14.97
C GLU A 251 13.66 24.67 13.89
N TYR A 252 12.79 23.65 13.62
CA TYR A 252 11.74 23.77 12.63
C TYR A 252 10.41 24.29 13.18
N ASP A 253 10.33 24.65 14.47
CA ASP A 253 9.14 25.15 15.16
C ASP A 253 7.93 24.21 15.00
N ILE A 254 8.10 22.96 15.40
CA ILE A 254 7.05 21.95 15.40
C ILE A 254 6.89 21.39 16.81
N ALA A 255 5.64 21.38 17.34
CA ALA A 255 5.34 20.81 18.64
C ALA A 255 5.53 19.28 18.63
N ALA A 256 6.27 18.75 19.61
CA ALA A 256 6.60 17.33 19.73
C ALA A 256 5.34 16.46 19.94
N ASP A 257 4.42 16.93 20.76
CA ASP A 257 3.16 16.28 21.13
C ASP A 257 2.04 16.44 20.09
N ARG A 258 2.28 17.18 19.00
CA ARG A 258 1.29 17.36 17.94
C ARG A 258 0.89 16.02 17.33
N ALA A 259 -0.40 15.72 17.35
CA ALA A 259 -0.94 14.52 16.75
C ALA A 259 -0.94 14.59 15.21
N ILE A 260 -0.48 13.54 14.57
CA ILE A 260 -0.61 13.27 13.16
C ILE A 260 -1.84 12.38 12.98
N GLU A 261 -2.81 12.83 12.22
CA GLU A 261 -4.06 12.12 11.97
C GLU A 261 -4.31 11.99 10.47
N ASN A 262 -5.11 10.98 10.10
CA ASN A 262 -5.50 10.74 8.71
C ASN A 262 -4.30 10.72 7.74
N GLU A 263 -3.26 9.96 8.10
CA GLU A 263 -2.05 9.79 7.26
C GLU A 263 -1.31 11.11 6.96
N GLY A 264 -1.39 12.07 7.90
CA GLY A 264 -0.73 13.37 7.78
C GLY A 264 -1.61 14.50 7.21
N LYS A 265 -2.90 14.26 6.93
CA LYS A 265 -3.82 15.29 6.46
C LYS A 265 -4.09 16.39 7.51
N SER A 266 -3.87 16.10 8.80
CA SER A 266 -3.95 17.08 9.90
C SER A 266 -2.81 18.11 9.91
N LEU A 267 -1.73 17.85 9.16
CA LEU A 267 -0.57 18.73 9.04
C LEU A 267 -0.71 19.64 7.81
N SER A 268 -0.24 20.87 7.92
CA SER A 268 -0.11 21.73 6.74
C SER A 268 0.94 21.18 5.77
N VAL A 269 0.87 21.58 4.49
CA VAL A 269 1.86 21.18 3.48
C VAL A 269 3.27 21.52 3.91
N GLY A 270 3.50 22.72 4.46
CA GLY A 270 4.80 23.14 4.98
C GLY A 270 5.28 22.28 6.15
N GLN A 271 4.39 21.92 7.09
CA GLN A 271 4.74 21.05 8.22
C GLN A 271 5.11 19.64 7.77
N ARG A 272 4.38 19.06 6.84
CA ARG A 272 4.74 17.75 6.26
C ARG A 272 6.15 17.78 5.66
N LYS A 273 6.47 18.82 4.90
CA LYS A 273 7.79 18.97 4.27
C LYS A 273 8.92 19.19 5.27
N LYS A 274 8.68 19.99 6.32
CA LYS A 274 9.62 20.13 7.42
C LYS A 274 9.91 18.76 8.07
N LEU A 275 8.89 17.92 8.30
CA LEU A 275 9.09 16.56 8.83
C LEU A 275 9.90 15.67 7.87
N LEU A 276 9.70 15.79 6.57
CA LEU A 276 10.49 15.07 5.57
C LEU A 276 11.98 15.49 5.58
N ILE A 277 12.24 16.79 5.73
CA ILE A 277 13.60 17.31 5.88
C ILE A 277 14.24 16.81 7.20
N MET A 278 13.49 16.80 8.30
CA MET A 278 13.97 16.27 9.58
C MET A 278 14.29 14.77 9.47
N LYS A 279 13.43 13.97 8.85
CA LYS A 279 13.70 12.55 8.53
C LYS A 279 15.00 12.41 7.73
N MET A 280 15.19 13.25 6.71
CA MET A 280 16.40 13.24 5.90
C MET A 280 17.65 13.52 6.75
N LEU A 281 17.62 14.56 7.57
CA LEU A 281 18.73 14.94 8.45
C LEU A 281 19.08 13.82 9.46
N LEU A 282 18.10 13.17 10.02
CA LEU A 282 18.29 12.12 11.03
C LEU A 282 18.85 10.81 10.43
N ARG A 283 18.56 10.51 9.17
CA ARG A 283 18.94 9.24 8.54
C ARG A 283 20.10 9.34 7.53
N ILE A 284 20.47 10.54 7.11
CA ILE A 284 21.45 10.71 6.03
C ILE A 284 22.84 10.14 6.36
N GLU A 285 23.21 10.05 7.62
CA GLU A 285 24.51 9.48 7.99
C GLU A 285 24.60 7.99 7.63
N GLU A 286 23.54 7.25 7.82
CA GLU A 286 23.50 5.81 7.58
C GLU A 286 23.27 5.43 6.11
N ALA A 287 22.62 6.30 5.33
CA ALA A 287 22.28 6.02 3.95
C ALA A 287 23.45 6.32 3.01
N SER A 288 23.66 5.49 2.00
CA SER A 288 24.61 5.73 0.89
C SER A 288 23.97 6.48 -0.27
N VAL A 289 22.65 6.30 -0.45
CA VAL A 289 21.86 6.91 -1.53
C VAL A 289 20.74 7.73 -0.93
N LEU A 290 20.63 8.99 -1.32
CA LEU A 290 19.52 9.87 -1.00
C LEU A 290 18.68 10.10 -2.26
N ILE A 291 17.39 9.82 -2.17
CA ILE A 291 16.42 10.09 -3.24
C ILE A 291 15.40 11.08 -2.71
N VAL A 292 15.31 12.22 -3.37
CA VAL A 292 14.37 13.29 -3.02
C VAL A 292 13.42 13.53 -4.18
N ASP A 293 12.13 13.40 -3.91
CA ASP A 293 11.07 13.48 -4.93
C ASP A 293 10.13 14.66 -4.64
N GLU A 294 10.32 15.76 -5.38
CA GLU A 294 9.48 16.97 -5.38
C GLU A 294 9.22 17.62 -4.00
N ILE A 295 10.21 17.64 -3.12
CA ILE A 295 10.04 18.24 -1.78
C ILE A 295 9.94 19.77 -1.83
N GLU A 296 10.67 20.40 -2.73
CA GLU A 296 10.79 21.87 -2.78
C GLU A 296 9.50 22.61 -3.13
N ALA A 297 8.59 21.97 -3.90
CA ALA A 297 7.33 22.57 -4.29
C ALA A 297 6.48 22.94 -3.07
N GLY A 298 6.26 24.25 -2.80
CA GLY A 298 5.49 24.77 -1.66
C GLY A 298 6.27 24.93 -0.34
N LEU A 299 7.60 24.87 -0.36
CA LEU A 299 8.43 25.45 0.68
C LEU A 299 8.43 26.99 0.55
N ASP A 300 8.48 27.70 1.68
CA ASP A 300 8.81 29.10 1.68
C ASP A 300 10.26 29.29 1.23
N GLN A 301 10.60 30.51 0.75
CA GLN A 301 11.89 30.79 0.15
C GLN A 301 13.05 30.51 1.11
N GLU A 302 12.94 30.88 2.39
CA GLU A 302 13.99 30.67 3.39
C GLU A 302 14.25 29.18 3.63
N THR A 303 13.19 28.38 3.76
CA THR A 303 13.30 26.92 3.95
C THR A 303 13.86 26.25 2.68
N ARG A 304 13.48 26.72 1.49
CA ARG A 304 14.01 26.24 0.22
C ARG A 304 15.51 26.47 0.10
N GLU A 305 15.97 27.69 0.37
CA GLU A 305 17.40 28.01 0.33
C GLU A 305 18.23 27.15 1.31
N LYS A 306 17.73 26.97 2.52
CA LYS A 306 18.35 26.07 3.51
C LYS A 306 18.40 24.62 3.02
N TYR A 307 17.36 24.14 2.39
CA TYR A 307 17.28 22.80 1.82
C TYR A 307 18.28 22.62 0.67
N GLU A 308 18.37 23.56 -0.28
CA GLU A 308 19.33 23.51 -1.39
C GLU A 308 20.79 23.53 -0.88
N GLN A 309 21.09 24.40 0.09
CA GLN A 309 22.41 24.43 0.75
C GLN A 309 22.75 23.13 1.44
N LEU A 310 21.75 22.51 2.10
CA LEU A 310 21.91 21.22 2.75
C LEU A 310 22.25 20.11 1.74
N LEU A 311 21.53 20.01 0.62
CA LEU A 311 21.82 19.04 -0.43
C LEU A 311 23.23 19.21 -1.00
N ASN A 312 23.64 20.45 -1.32
CA ASN A 312 24.98 20.75 -1.79
C ASN A 312 26.07 20.38 -0.76
N LEU A 313 25.79 20.60 0.53
CA LEU A 313 26.69 20.22 1.61
C LEU A 313 26.82 18.71 1.77
N ILE A 314 25.70 17.97 1.67
CA ILE A 314 25.71 16.51 1.72
C ILE A 314 26.49 15.94 0.54
N ALA A 315 26.26 16.45 -0.67
CA ALA A 315 26.98 16.01 -1.87
C ALA A 315 28.50 16.21 -1.72
N LYS A 316 28.91 17.42 -1.34
CA LYS A 316 30.35 17.79 -1.28
C LYS A 316 31.09 17.11 -0.12
N LYS A 317 30.48 17.00 1.06
CA LYS A 317 31.17 16.50 2.26
C LYS A 317 31.05 15.02 2.52
N LYS A 318 29.95 14.38 2.08
CA LYS A 318 29.62 13.00 2.49
C LYS A 318 29.81 11.97 1.38
N ASN A 319 30.22 12.40 0.19
CA ASN A 319 30.44 11.51 -0.97
C ASN A 319 29.32 10.49 -1.17
N LYS A 320 28.06 10.94 -1.16
CA LYS A 320 26.85 10.11 -1.32
C LYS A 320 26.27 10.29 -2.71
N LEU A 321 25.58 9.26 -3.22
CA LEU A 321 24.77 9.41 -4.42
C LEU A 321 23.47 10.12 -4.05
N ILE A 322 23.19 11.26 -4.68
CA ILE A 322 21.96 12.02 -4.46
C ILE A 322 21.17 12.06 -5.77
N ILE A 323 19.92 11.66 -5.71
CA ILE A 323 18.99 11.70 -6.84
C ILE A 323 17.85 12.66 -6.49
N VAL A 324 17.69 13.73 -7.26
CA VAL A 324 16.67 14.75 -7.05
C VAL A 324 15.70 14.75 -8.23
N VAL A 325 14.43 14.61 -7.94
CA VAL A 325 13.36 14.81 -8.92
C VAL A 325 12.81 16.21 -8.72
N GLU A 326 12.94 17.04 -9.72
CA GLU A 326 12.43 18.41 -9.68
C GLU A 326 11.92 18.86 -11.06
N HIS A 327 10.96 19.76 -11.04
CA HIS A 327 10.35 20.32 -12.24
C HIS A 327 10.92 21.68 -12.62
N ASP A 328 11.44 22.44 -11.66
CA ASP A 328 11.91 23.80 -11.87
C ASP A 328 13.44 23.89 -11.94
N PRO A 329 14.02 24.42 -13.03
CA PRO A 329 15.46 24.54 -13.19
C PRO A 329 16.09 25.72 -12.42
N GLN A 330 15.34 26.52 -11.65
CA GLN A 330 15.82 27.78 -11.06
C GLN A 330 16.56 27.64 -9.71
N GLY A 331 16.85 26.41 -9.25
CA GLY A 331 17.58 26.18 -7.99
C GLY A 331 19.09 26.42 -8.08
N THR A 332 19.74 26.58 -6.91
CA THR A 332 21.20 26.74 -6.75
C THR A 332 21.93 25.39 -6.59
N ILE A 333 21.26 24.28 -6.85
CA ILE A 333 21.80 22.92 -6.71
C ILE A 333 22.79 22.63 -7.85
N GLU A 334 24.01 22.20 -7.49
CA GLU A 334 25.06 21.85 -8.45
C GLU A 334 24.95 20.39 -8.86
N PHE A 335 24.30 20.11 -9.99
CA PHE A 335 24.16 18.73 -10.50
C PHE A 335 25.39 18.31 -11.29
N THR A 336 25.85 17.07 -11.03
CA THR A 336 26.91 16.42 -11.80
C THR A 336 26.38 15.62 -12.98
N LYS A 337 25.08 15.27 -12.94
CA LYS A 337 24.41 14.48 -13.97
C LYS A 337 22.95 14.88 -14.12
N ILE A 338 22.48 14.98 -15.35
CA ILE A 338 21.06 15.23 -15.66
C ILE A 338 20.54 14.07 -16.49
N MET A 339 19.42 13.48 -16.06
CA MET A 339 18.71 12.41 -16.74
C MET A 339 17.33 12.89 -17.16
N HIS A 340 17.06 12.91 -18.45
CA HIS A 340 15.78 13.36 -18.99
C HIS A 340 14.93 12.19 -19.47
N PHE A 341 13.78 12.04 -18.82
CA PHE A 341 12.78 11.03 -19.16
C PHE A 341 11.69 11.59 -20.07
N GLN A 342 11.37 10.86 -21.13
CA GLN A 342 10.24 11.17 -22.01
C GLN A 342 9.54 9.87 -22.42
N SER A 343 8.24 9.77 -22.17
CA SER A 343 7.39 8.62 -22.55
C SER A 343 8.00 7.26 -22.17
N GLY A 344 8.51 7.14 -20.96
CA GLY A 344 9.10 5.90 -20.44
C GLY A 344 10.53 5.59 -20.91
N ARG A 345 11.18 6.51 -21.61
CA ARG A 345 12.56 6.36 -22.11
C ARG A 345 13.49 7.40 -21.50
N LEU A 346 14.73 7.01 -21.31
CA LEU A 346 15.81 7.95 -21.01
C LEU A 346 16.34 8.53 -22.33
N VAL A 347 15.99 9.79 -22.61
CA VAL A 347 16.30 10.44 -23.90
C VAL A 347 17.69 11.07 -23.86
N ASN A 348 18.08 11.66 -22.76
CA ASN A 348 19.35 12.31 -22.57
C ASN A 348 19.96 11.99 -21.20
N CYS A 349 21.26 11.86 -21.14
CA CYS A 349 22.03 11.55 -19.95
C CYS A 349 23.35 12.34 -19.99
N ASP A 350 23.29 13.61 -19.59
CA ASP A 350 24.44 14.51 -19.65
C ASP A 350 25.22 14.46 -18.34
N ASN A 351 26.53 14.27 -18.44
CA ASN A 351 27.45 14.39 -17.31
C ASN A 351 28.08 15.79 -17.34
N PHE A 352 28.04 16.47 -16.20
CA PHE A 352 28.76 17.74 -15.99
C PHE A 352 29.98 17.48 -15.09
N GLN A 353 31.14 17.99 -15.50
CA GLN A 353 32.39 17.88 -14.73
C GLN A 353 32.46 18.93 -13.65
#